data_47997418bbfed1f6f189f20ca1d2d293
#
_entry.id   47997418bbfed1f6f189f20ca1d2d293
#
_cell.length_a   1.000
_cell.length_b   1.000
_cell.length_c   1.000
_cell.angle_alpha   90.00
_cell.angle_beta   90.00
_cell.angle_gamma   90.00
#
_symmetry.space_group_name_H-M   'P 1'
#
loop_
_entity.id
_entity.type
_entity.pdbx_description
1 polymer ?
#
loop_
_entity_poly.entity_id
_entity_poly.type
_entity_poly.pdbx_seq_one_letter_code
_entity_poly.pdbx_strand_id
1 'polypeptide(L)'
;MLSNRLSGKIALVTGIGSGIGKGCALMFARHGAQVMGCDIHAAGAEDTLTLARRENLPITSLHPCDLTNPADVQRLIEATVERYSGIDILVNAAAFGAFAWIEEMDYTTQWKATLAGELDVVFLACKSAWPHLIKRGGGSIINFASANAYVALAGSPALAHCAGKGGVLAMTRQLAMEGAPHGIRANTISPGLIVTGATRPVLEVPGFKENVMNKLMLKRLGQPEDIAWCATYLASDESSWVTGADFSIDGGATAM
;
A
#
# COMPACT_ATOMS: atom_id res chain seq x y z
N MET A 1 4.90 7.35 -24.37
CA MET A 1 3.91 6.31 -24.69
C MET A 1 3.57 5.60 -23.39
N LEU A 2 2.29 5.52 -23.03
CA LEU A 2 1.84 4.67 -21.92
C LEU A 2 2.11 3.23 -22.34
N SER A 3 2.91 2.49 -21.60
CA SER A 3 3.17 1.08 -21.89
C SER A 3 2.04 0.26 -21.29
N ASN A 4 1.52 -0.72 -22.04
CA ASN A 4 0.42 -1.58 -21.62
C ASN A 4 0.88 -2.73 -20.70
N ARG A 5 1.74 -2.43 -19.70
CA ARG A 5 2.35 -3.45 -18.80
C ARG A 5 1.33 -4.22 -17.97
N LEU A 6 0.16 -3.61 -17.70
CA LEU A 6 -0.93 -4.18 -16.91
C LEU A 6 -2.22 -4.36 -17.75
N SER A 7 -2.09 -4.41 -19.07
CA SER A 7 -3.25 -4.58 -19.97
C SER A 7 -4.00 -5.87 -19.64
N GLY A 8 -5.33 -5.75 -19.47
CA GLY A 8 -6.21 -6.88 -19.15
C GLY A 8 -6.14 -7.34 -17.68
N LYS A 9 -5.33 -6.74 -16.83
CA LYS A 9 -5.27 -7.04 -15.38
C LYS A 9 -6.34 -6.26 -14.62
N ILE A 10 -6.89 -6.89 -13.59
CA ILE A 10 -7.84 -6.31 -12.65
C ILE A 10 -7.10 -6.05 -11.34
N ALA A 11 -6.99 -4.79 -10.96
CA ALA A 11 -6.29 -4.38 -9.75
C ALA A 11 -7.25 -3.86 -8.68
N LEU A 12 -7.18 -4.42 -7.48
CA LEU A 12 -7.79 -3.87 -6.29
C LEU A 12 -6.73 -3.07 -5.52
N VAL A 13 -6.95 -1.76 -5.35
CA VAL A 13 -6.01 -0.86 -4.68
C VAL A 13 -6.71 -0.20 -3.49
N THR A 14 -6.20 -0.41 -2.29
CA THR A 14 -6.74 0.21 -1.08
C THR A 14 -6.07 1.56 -0.80
N GLY A 15 -6.80 2.51 -0.18
CA GLY A 15 -6.25 3.81 0.20
C GLY A 15 -6.04 4.76 -0.99
N ILE A 16 -6.96 4.77 -1.97
CA ILE A 16 -6.79 5.57 -3.18
C ILE A 16 -7.04 7.08 -3.00
N GLY A 17 -7.52 7.51 -1.84
CA GLY A 17 -7.86 8.91 -1.60
C GLY A 17 -6.64 9.84 -1.55
N SER A 18 -5.45 9.32 -1.28
CA SER A 18 -4.23 10.13 -1.19
C SER A 18 -2.95 9.31 -1.38
N GLY A 19 -1.80 10.00 -1.44
CA GLY A 19 -0.46 9.42 -1.29
C GLY A 19 -0.17 8.24 -2.22
N ILE A 20 0.40 7.18 -1.64
CA ILE A 20 0.90 6.01 -2.37
C ILE A 20 -0.25 5.26 -3.06
N GLY A 21 -1.38 5.03 -2.37
CA GLY A 21 -2.53 4.34 -2.95
C GLY A 21 -3.11 5.06 -4.17
N LYS A 22 -3.26 6.39 -4.09
CA LYS A 22 -3.64 7.24 -5.22
C LYS A 22 -2.64 7.14 -6.37
N GLY A 23 -1.33 7.23 -6.06
CA GLY A 23 -0.26 7.08 -7.04
C GLY A 23 -0.31 5.75 -7.76
N CYS A 24 -0.47 4.64 -7.03
CA CYS A 24 -0.59 3.29 -7.60
C CYS A 24 -1.84 3.15 -8.47
N ALA A 25 -3.01 3.60 -7.99
CA ALA A 25 -4.26 3.48 -8.74
C ALA A 25 -4.19 4.19 -10.10
N LEU A 26 -3.72 5.44 -10.11
CA LEU A 26 -3.54 6.21 -11.35
C LEU A 26 -2.49 5.59 -12.26
N MET A 27 -1.34 5.17 -11.73
CA MET A 27 -0.26 4.57 -12.50
C MET A 27 -0.72 3.25 -13.13
N PHE A 28 -1.40 2.38 -12.37
CA PHE A 28 -1.88 1.10 -12.87
C PHE A 28 -2.90 1.27 -14.02
N ALA A 29 -3.83 2.21 -13.84
CA ALA A 29 -4.80 2.50 -14.90
C ALA A 29 -4.14 3.09 -16.14
N ARG A 30 -3.13 3.97 -16.00
CA ARG A 30 -2.30 4.46 -17.13
C ARG A 30 -1.54 3.36 -17.85
N HIS A 31 -1.25 2.25 -17.16
CA HIS A 31 -0.61 1.06 -17.73
C HIS A 31 -1.60 -0.02 -18.19
N GLY A 32 -2.90 0.31 -18.26
CA GLY A 32 -3.93 -0.53 -18.88
C GLY A 32 -4.68 -1.47 -17.93
N ALA A 33 -4.48 -1.37 -16.62
CA ALA A 33 -5.29 -2.12 -15.65
C ALA A 33 -6.69 -1.51 -15.50
N GLN A 34 -7.69 -2.37 -15.24
CA GLN A 34 -8.96 -1.98 -14.66
C GLN A 34 -8.79 -1.90 -13.14
N VAL A 35 -9.12 -0.75 -12.54
CA VAL A 35 -8.85 -0.52 -11.12
C VAL A 35 -10.14 -0.40 -10.33
N MET A 36 -10.30 -1.23 -9.31
CA MET A 36 -11.20 -0.98 -8.19
C MET A 36 -10.39 -0.36 -7.05
N GLY A 37 -10.82 0.80 -6.58
CA GLY A 37 -10.25 1.44 -5.42
C GLY A 37 -11.16 1.38 -4.21
N CYS A 38 -10.61 1.68 -3.03
CA CYS A 38 -11.40 2.02 -1.84
C CYS A 38 -10.67 3.04 -0.97
N ASP A 39 -11.44 3.77 -0.18
CA ASP A 39 -10.92 4.66 0.86
C ASP A 39 -11.98 4.89 1.94
N ILE A 40 -11.54 5.13 3.16
CA ILE A 40 -12.43 5.54 4.26
C ILE A 40 -12.88 7.01 4.08
N HIS A 41 -12.03 7.83 3.44
CA HIS A 41 -12.30 9.25 3.18
C HIS A 41 -12.90 9.44 1.79
N ALA A 42 -14.23 9.54 1.73
CA ALA A 42 -14.97 9.67 0.48
C ALA A 42 -14.50 10.84 -0.40
N ALA A 43 -14.22 12.00 0.20
CA ALA A 43 -13.76 13.18 -0.54
C ALA A 43 -12.43 12.93 -1.29
N GLY A 44 -11.44 12.31 -0.62
CA GLY A 44 -10.15 11.99 -1.25
C GLY A 44 -10.29 10.97 -2.38
N ALA A 45 -11.15 9.95 -2.19
CA ALA A 45 -11.45 8.99 -3.25
C ALA A 45 -12.10 9.67 -4.47
N GLU A 46 -13.05 10.56 -4.25
CA GLU A 46 -13.72 11.30 -5.33
C GLU A 46 -12.79 12.26 -6.08
N ASP A 47 -11.84 12.90 -5.39
CA ASP A 47 -10.77 13.68 -6.01
C ASP A 47 -9.92 12.81 -6.96
N THR A 48 -9.61 11.58 -6.55
CA THR A 48 -8.86 10.63 -7.39
C THR A 48 -9.69 10.20 -8.60
N LEU A 49 -10.98 9.89 -8.43
CA LEU A 49 -11.88 9.58 -9.54
C LEU A 49 -12.06 10.75 -10.50
N THR A 50 -12.06 11.97 -9.99
CA THR A 50 -12.14 13.18 -10.84
C THR A 50 -10.91 13.31 -11.72
N LEU A 51 -9.71 13.06 -11.18
CA LEU A 51 -8.48 13.01 -11.99
C LEU A 51 -8.53 11.87 -13.02
N ALA A 52 -8.98 10.69 -12.60
CA ALA A 52 -9.10 9.54 -13.50
C ALA A 52 -10.05 9.82 -14.67
N ARG A 53 -11.20 10.46 -14.42
CA ARG A 53 -12.16 10.85 -15.47
C ARG A 53 -11.54 11.84 -16.48
N ARG A 54 -10.74 12.82 -16.01
CA ARG A 54 -10.04 13.79 -16.88
C ARG A 54 -9.04 13.13 -17.81
N GLU A 55 -8.43 12.02 -17.37
CA GLU A 55 -7.45 11.25 -18.15
C GLU A 55 -8.10 10.04 -18.87
N ASN A 56 -9.42 9.84 -18.77
CA ASN A 56 -10.15 8.69 -19.30
C ASN A 56 -9.60 7.33 -18.77
N LEU A 57 -9.19 7.28 -17.49
CA LEU A 57 -8.66 6.08 -16.86
C LEU A 57 -9.77 5.20 -16.27
N PRO A 58 -9.69 3.88 -16.41
CA PRO A 58 -10.70 2.94 -15.92
C PRO A 58 -10.55 2.67 -14.42
N ILE A 59 -10.87 3.66 -13.60
CA ILE A 59 -10.88 3.57 -12.13
C ILE A 59 -12.30 3.71 -11.61
N THR A 60 -12.71 2.78 -10.73
CA THR A 60 -13.91 2.89 -9.91
C THR A 60 -13.54 2.73 -8.45
N SER A 61 -14.44 3.10 -7.52
CA SER A 61 -14.14 3.03 -6.10
C SER A 61 -15.37 2.74 -5.27
N LEU A 62 -15.20 1.94 -4.22
CA LEU A 62 -16.14 1.81 -3.11
C LEU A 62 -15.67 2.71 -1.96
N HIS A 63 -16.46 3.72 -1.62
CA HIS A 63 -16.16 4.64 -0.52
C HIS A 63 -17.44 5.25 0.07
N PRO A 64 -17.54 5.52 1.40
CA PRO A 64 -16.53 5.16 2.39
C PRO A 64 -16.43 3.65 2.59
N CYS A 65 -15.22 3.16 2.88
CA CYS A 65 -14.94 1.75 3.14
C CYS A 65 -13.89 1.64 4.25
N ASP A 66 -14.30 1.09 5.39
CA ASP A 66 -13.43 0.88 6.55
C ASP A 66 -12.85 -0.55 6.52
N LEU A 67 -11.58 -0.67 6.20
CA LEU A 67 -10.91 -1.96 6.10
C LEU A 67 -10.62 -2.63 7.45
N THR A 68 -10.86 -1.96 8.57
CA THR A 68 -10.87 -2.59 9.89
C THR A 68 -12.16 -3.36 10.16
N ASN A 69 -13.20 -3.13 9.34
CA ASN A 69 -14.46 -3.82 9.39
C ASN A 69 -14.49 -4.98 8.37
N PRO A 70 -14.54 -6.25 8.81
CA PRO A 70 -14.57 -7.39 7.89
C PRO A 70 -15.74 -7.37 6.89
N ALA A 71 -16.90 -6.80 7.26
CA ALA A 71 -18.05 -6.71 6.36
C ALA A 71 -17.80 -5.71 5.22
N ASP A 72 -17.10 -4.61 5.48
CA ASP A 72 -16.72 -3.65 4.44
C ASP A 72 -15.70 -4.25 3.48
N VAL A 73 -14.71 -5.00 4.02
CA VAL A 73 -13.74 -5.73 3.19
C VAL A 73 -14.45 -6.73 2.28
N GLN A 74 -15.39 -7.53 2.82
CA GLN A 74 -16.14 -8.50 2.04
C GLN A 74 -16.95 -7.81 0.93
N ARG A 75 -17.63 -6.73 1.24
CA ARG A 75 -18.40 -5.92 0.28
C ARG A 75 -17.52 -5.34 -0.83
N LEU A 76 -16.30 -4.89 -0.51
CA LEU A 76 -15.33 -4.41 -1.49
C LEU A 76 -14.88 -5.51 -2.46
N ILE A 77 -14.58 -6.70 -1.94
CA ILE A 77 -14.21 -7.85 -2.77
C ILE A 77 -15.36 -8.26 -3.69
N GLU A 78 -16.57 -8.38 -3.16
CA GLU A 78 -17.78 -8.73 -3.94
C GLU A 78 -18.03 -7.72 -5.05
N ALA A 79 -18.00 -6.42 -4.75
CA ALA A 79 -18.16 -5.36 -5.75
C ALA A 79 -17.07 -5.41 -6.85
N THR A 80 -15.82 -5.76 -6.48
CA THR A 80 -14.73 -5.94 -7.44
C THR A 80 -15.01 -7.10 -8.39
N VAL A 81 -15.39 -8.25 -7.83
CA VAL A 81 -15.63 -9.48 -8.59
C VAL A 81 -16.89 -9.36 -9.46
N GLU A 82 -17.95 -8.74 -8.94
CA GLU A 82 -19.16 -8.49 -9.70
C GLU A 82 -18.89 -7.59 -10.92
N ARG A 83 -18.11 -6.53 -10.74
CA ARG A 83 -17.83 -5.58 -11.80
C ARG A 83 -16.83 -6.08 -12.85
N TYR A 84 -15.79 -6.80 -12.42
CA TYR A 84 -14.65 -7.13 -13.28
C TYR A 84 -14.40 -8.64 -13.45
N SER A 85 -15.19 -9.49 -12.79
CA SER A 85 -15.12 -10.95 -12.86
C SER A 85 -13.86 -11.57 -12.22
N GLY A 86 -13.12 -10.84 -11.40
CA GLY A 86 -11.96 -11.38 -10.67
C GLY A 86 -11.03 -10.32 -10.09
N ILE A 87 -9.91 -10.80 -9.57
CA ILE A 87 -8.81 -9.97 -9.02
C ILE A 87 -7.51 -10.61 -9.47
N ASP A 88 -6.65 -9.85 -10.16
CA ASP A 88 -5.30 -10.28 -10.56
C ASP A 88 -4.22 -9.65 -9.67
N ILE A 89 -4.50 -8.46 -9.14
CA ILE A 89 -3.55 -7.67 -8.36
C ILE A 89 -4.26 -7.12 -7.12
N LEU A 90 -3.64 -7.32 -5.94
CA LEU A 90 -4.06 -6.68 -4.70
C LEU A 90 -2.95 -5.77 -4.19
N VAL A 91 -3.26 -4.48 -4.02
CA VAL A 91 -2.36 -3.47 -3.46
C VAL A 91 -2.90 -2.98 -2.12
N ASN A 92 -2.24 -3.32 -1.03
CA ASN A 92 -2.62 -2.94 0.32
C ASN A 92 -1.92 -1.63 0.73
N ALA A 93 -2.42 -0.48 0.22
CA ALA A 93 -1.83 0.83 0.49
C ALA A 93 -2.60 1.66 1.53
N ALA A 94 -3.80 1.24 1.93
CA ALA A 94 -4.51 1.86 3.05
C ALA A 94 -3.79 1.55 4.35
N ALA A 95 -3.52 2.59 5.13
CA ALA A 95 -2.97 2.46 6.47
C ALA A 95 -3.26 3.72 7.29
N PHE A 96 -3.38 3.56 8.59
CA PHE A 96 -3.33 4.65 9.56
C PHE A 96 -2.64 4.18 10.83
N GLY A 97 -1.99 5.12 11.53
CA GLY A 97 -1.32 4.83 12.80
C GLY A 97 -1.34 6.06 13.71
N ALA A 98 -1.32 5.80 15.02
CA ALA A 98 -1.14 6.81 16.04
C ALA A 98 0.28 6.71 16.60
N PHE A 99 0.93 7.85 16.76
CA PHE A 99 2.34 7.95 17.17
C PHE A 99 2.43 8.50 18.58
N ALA A 100 3.12 7.81 19.47
CA ALA A 100 3.42 8.25 20.83
C ALA A 100 4.72 7.60 21.33
N TRP A 101 5.40 8.27 22.28
CA TRP A 101 6.51 7.67 23.00
C TRP A 101 6.00 6.55 23.90
N ILE A 102 6.83 5.55 24.19
CA ILE A 102 6.41 4.35 24.93
C ILE A 102 5.80 4.66 26.30
N GLU A 103 6.31 5.64 27.00
CA GLU A 103 5.83 6.07 28.30
C GLU A 103 4.44 6.74 28.27
N GLU A 104 4.03 7.27 27.11
CA GLU A 104 2.76 7.97 26.90
C GLU A 104 1.76 7.18 26.07
N MET A 105 2.19 6.02 25.52
CA MET A 105 1.39 5.26 24.56
C MET A 105 0.19 4.58 25.22
N ASP A 106 -1.02 5.01 24.87
CA ASP A 106 -2.25 4.31 25.26
C ASP A 106 -2.42 3.00 24.49
N TYR A 107 -2.70 1.94 25.25
CA TYR A 107 -2.80 0.60 24.69
C TYR A 107 -3.95 0.43 23.68
N THR A 108 -5.10 1.06 23.92
CA THR A 108 -6.30 0.87 23.11
C THR A 108 -6.34 1.82 21.91
N THR A 109 -6.15 3.11 22.16
CA THR A 109 -6.35 4.16 21.16
C THR A 109 -5.13 4.42 20.29
N GLN A 110 -3.95 3.94 20.70
CA GLN A 110 -2.71 4.13 19.94
C GLN A 110 -2.09 2.81 19.52
N TRP A 111 -1.72 1.92 20.45
CA TRP A 111 -1.09 0.64 20.12
C TRP A 111 -2.03 -0.26 19.28
N LYS A 112 -3.20 -0.64 19.84
CA LYS A 112 -4.14 -1.51 19.13
C LYS A 112 -4.68 -0.87 17.86
N ALA A 113 -5.02 0.43 17.91
CA ALA A 113 -5.51 1.15 16.75
C ALA A 113 -4.49 1.15 15.60
N THR A 114 -3.20 1.34 15.90
CA THR A 114 -2.14 1.28 14.88
C THR A 114 -1.99 -0.13 14.31
N LEU A 115 -1.98 -1.17 15.14
CA LEU A 115 -1.91 -2.54 14.64
C LEU A 115 -3.13 -2.89 13.78
N ALA A 116 -4.34 -2.51 14.19
CA ALA A 116 -5.53 -2.67 13.38
C ALA A 116 -5.42 -1.93 12.04
N GLY A 117 -4.96 -0.68 12.05
CA GLY A 117 -4.85 0.17 10.87
C GLY A 117 -3.67 -0.13 9.94
N GLU A 118 -2.67 -0.91 10.37
CA GLU A 118 -1.49 -1.20 9.55
C GLU A 118 -1.27 -2.68 9.26
N LEU A 119 -1.68 -3.57 10.16
CA LEU A 119 -1.46 -5.02 10.03
C LEU A 119 -2.76 -5.77 9.75
N ASP A 120 -3.81 -5.57 10.58
CA ASP A 120 -5.06 -6.32 10.44
C ASP A 120 -5.77 -6.00 9.12
N VAL A 121 -5.75 -4.74 8.67
CA VAL A 121 -6.33 -4.34 7.37
C VAL A 121 -5.68 -5.08 6.20
N VAL A 122 -4.37 -5.32 6.26
CA VAL A 122 -3.64 -6.08 5.23
C VAL A 122 -4.03 -7.57 5.28
N PHE A 123 -4.12 -8.14 6.49
CA PHE A 123 -4.55 -9.52 6.67
C PHE A 123 -5.98 -9.74 6.15
N LEU A 124 -6.92 -8.88 6.52
CA LEU A 124 -8.33 -8.98 6.13
C LEU A 124 -8.49 -8.89 4.60
N ALA A 125 -7.83 -7.94 3.97
CA ALA A 125 -7.85 -7.80 2.52
C ALA A 125 -7.23 -9.01 1.80
N CYS A 126 -6.06 -9.48 2.24
CA CYS A 126 -5.42 -10.68 1.68
C CYS A 126 -6.31 -11.91 1.83
N LYS A 127 -6.85 -12.17 3.05
CA LYS A 127 -7.72 -13.30 3.33
C LYS A 127 -8.95 -13.30 2.41
N SER A 128 -9.62 -12.15 2.27
CA SER A 128 -10.85 -12.05 1.48
C SER A 128 -10.59 -12.11 -0.02
N ALA A 129 -9.46 -11.59 -0.52
CA ALA A 129 -9.09 -11.67 -1.93
C ALA A 129 -8.55 -13.05 -2.34
N TRP A 130 -8.03 -13.83 -1.40
CA TRP A 130 -7.30 -15.09 -1.66
C TRP A 130 -8.04 -16.10 -2.55
N PRO A 131 -9.31 -16.47 -2.29
CA PRO A 131 -10.03 -17.41 -3.15
C PRO A 131 -10.23 -16.89 -4.58
N HIS A 132 -10.31 -15.59 -4.77
CA HIS A 132 -10.48 -14.96 -6.07
C HIS A 132 -9.17 -14.94 -6.86
N LEU A 133 -8.02 -14.74 -6.20
CA LEU A 133 -6.70 -14.90 -6.81
C LEU A 133 -6.47 -16.35 -7.25
N ILE A 134 -6.80 -17.34 -6.41
CA ILE A 134 -6.74 -18.77 -6.77
C ILE A 134 -7.62 -19.04 -8.00
N LYS A 135 -8.86 -18.56 -8.00
CA LYS A 135 -9.80 -18.76 -9.13
C LYS A 135 -9.30 -18.15 -10.43
N ARG A 136 -8.49 -17.08 -10.37
CA ARG A 136 -7.84 -16.46 -11.54
C ARG A 136 -6.61 -17.24 -12.03
N GLY A 137 -6.15 -18.25 -11.29
CA GLY A 137 -4.95 -19.03 -11.61
C GLY A 137 -3.66 -18.38 -11.13
N GLY A 138 -3.75 -17.45 -10.17
CA GLY A 138 -2.63 -16.74 -9.59
C GLY A 138 -2.84 -15.22 -9.52
N GLY A 139 -1.80 -14.49 -9.16
CA GLY A 139 -1.85 -13.03 -9.08
C GLY A 139 -0.67 -12.42 -8.33
N SER A 140 -0.76 -11.12 -8.08
CA SER A 140 0.27 -10.37 -7.34
C SER A 140 -0.32 -9.62 -6.15
N ILE A 141 0.21 -9.90 -4.96
CA ILE A 141 -0.07 -9.15 -3.73
C ILE A 141 1.10 -8.21 -3.47
N ILE A 142 0.82 -6.94 -3.30
CA ILE A 142 1.79 -5.89 -3.02
C ILE A 142 1.41 -5.23 -1.71
N ASN A 143 2.22 -5.44 -0.69
CA ASN A 143 2.05 -4.87 0.64
C ASN A 143 3.05 -3.75 0.87
N PHE A 144 2.71 -2.80 1.73
CA PHE A 144 3.64 -1.74 2.13
C PHE A 144 4.10 -1.96 3.57
N ALA A 145 5.39 -2.33 3.70
CA ALA A 145 6.12 -2.23 4.94
C ALA A 145 6.59 -0.75 5.15
N SER A 146 7.78 -0.53 5.64
CA SER A 146 8.38 0.79 5.85
C SER A 146 9.89 0.62 6.06
N ALA A 147 10.68 1.65 5.81
CA ALA A 147 12.05 1.74 6.32
C ALA A 147 12.11 1.50 7.84
N ASN A 148 11.04 1.88 8.56
CA ASN A 148 10.91 1.66 10.01
C ASN A 148 10.69 0.18 10.41
N ALA A 149 10.51 -0.74 9.46
CA ALA A 149 10.56 -2.18 9.73
C ALA A 149 12.00 -2.69 9.96
N TYR A 150 12.99 -1.90 9.57
CA TYR A 150 14.42 -2.24 9.64
C TYR A 150 15.21 -1.34 10.59
N VAL A 151 14.89 -0.05 10.62
CA VAL A 151 15.63 0.95 11.38
C VAL A 151 14.70 1.84 12.18
N ALA A 152 15.16 2.29 13.33
CA ALA A 152 14.50 3.33 14.11
C ALA A 152 14.88 4.73 13.59
N LEU A 153 13.93 5.64 13.57
CA LEU A 153 14.17 7.05 13.26
C LEU A 153 14.26 7.86 14.54
N ALA A 154 15.43 8.40 14.83
CA ALA A 154 15.62 9.28 16.00
C ALA A 154 14.67 10.49 15.93
N GLY A 155 14.00 10.80 17.05
CA GLY A 155 13.01 11.87 17.12
C GLY A 155 11.62 11.51 16.58
N SER A 156 11.36 10.24 16.27
CA SER A 156 10.05 9.77 15.82
C SER A 156 9.47 8.74 16.81
N PRO A 157 8.31 9.02 17.44
CA PRO A 157 7.67 8.12 18.39
C PRO A 157 6.88 7.01 17.65
N ALA A 158 7.57 6.14 16.91
CA ALA A 158 7.00 5.22 15.92
C ALA A 158 6.91 3.76 16.38
N LEU A 159 6.90 3.47 17.69
CA LEU A 159 6.97 2.10 18.20
C LEU A 159 5.91 1.17 17.61
N ALA A 160 4.64 1.56 17.67
CA ALA A 160 3.52 0.75 17.14
C ALA A 160 3.61 0.61 15.60
N HIS A 161 4.00 1.68 14.90
CA HIS A 161 4.26 1.65 13.45
C HIS A 161 5.39 0.68 13.08
N CYS A 162 6.51 0.69 13.80
CA CYS A 162 7.60 -0.28 13.59
C CYS A 162 7.11 -1.72 13.74
N ALA A 163 6.29 -1.99 14.78
CA ALA A 163 5.72 -3.31 15.02
C ALA A 163 4.75 -3.72 13.92
N GLY A 164 3.82 -2.84 13.53
CA GLY A 164 2.86 -3.09 12.44
C GLY A 164 3.56 -3.36 11.11
N LYS A 165 4.49 -2.50 10.71
CA LYS A 165 5.21 -2.63 9.42
C LYS A 165 6.21 -3.79 9.41
N GLY A 166 6.85 -4.10 10.55
CA GLY A 166 7.62 -5.32 10.72
C GLY A 166 6.75 -6.58 10.59
N GLY A 167 5.54 -6.55 11.16
CA GLY A 167 4.53 -7.60 10.99
C GLY A 167 4.10 -7.81 9.54
N VAL A 168 3.84 -6.73 8.80
CA VAL A 168 3.51 -6.79 7.35
C VAL A 168 4.65 -7.43 6.56
N LEU A 169 5.89 -7.05 6.83
CA LEU A 169 7.07 -7.62 6.17
C LEU A 169 7.18 -9.13 6.42
N ALA A 170 7.01 -9.57 7.67
CA ALA A 170 7.08 -10.99 8.04
C ALA A 170 5.90 -11.78 7.44
N MET A 171 4.68 -11.25 7.55
CA MET A 171 3.45 -11.87 7.01
C MET A 171 3.54 -12.05 5.49
N THR A 172 4.13 -11.11 4.76
CA THR A 172 4.23 -11.18 3.30
C THR A 172 5.10 -12.35 2.84
N ARG A 173 6.16 -12.69 3.57
CA ARG A 173 6.97 -13.89 3.29
C ARG A 173 6.15 -15.18 3.44
N GLN A 174 5.30 -15.24 4.45
CA GLN A 174 4.40 -16.39 4.65
C GLN A 174 3.34 -16.45 3.54
N LEU A 175 2.73 -15.32 3.16
CA LEU A 175 1.80 -15.25 2.04
C LEU A 175 2.45 -15.69 0.72
N ALA A 176 3.72 -15.38 0.48
CA ALA A 176 4.47 -15.81 -0.69
C ALA A 176 4.63 -17.34 -0.71
N MET A 177 4.96 -17.95 0.43
CA MET A 177 5.09 -19.41 0.56
C MET A 177 3.75 -20.12 0.34
N GLU A 178 2.68 -19.65 0.99
CA GLU A 178 1.34 -20.22 0.85
C GLU A 178 0.74 -19.98 -0.55
N GLY A 179 1.09 -18.88 -1.19
CA GLY A 179 0.61 -18.51 -2.53
C GLY A 179 1.28 -19.26 -3.67
N ALA A 180 2.52 -19.72 -3.49
CA ALA A 180 3.33 -20.32 -4.53
C ALA A 180 2.65 -21.52 -5.25
N PRO A 181 1.97 -22.47 -4.55
CA PRO A 181 1.25 -23.56 -5.21
C PRO A 181 0.07 -23.10 -6.09
N HIS A 182 -0.38 -21.87 -5.90
CA HIS A 182 -1.52 -21.27 -6.61
C HIS A 182 -1.10 -20.23 -7.65
N GLY A 183 0.21 -20.03 -7.89
CA GLY A 183 0.71 -18.99 -8.77
C GLY A 183 0.55 -17.57 -8.22
N ILE A 184 0.30 -17.42 -6.91
CA ILE A 184 0.18 -16.13 -6.24
C ILE A 184 1.56 -15.71 -5.75
N ARG A 185 2.00 -14.51 -6.16
CA ARG A 185 3.21 -13.88 -5.66
C ARG A 185 2.83 -12.83 -4.60
N ALA A 186 3.63 -12.70 -3.56
CA ALA A 186 3.46 -11.66 -2.56
C ALA A 186 4.81 -11.00 -2.26
N ASN A 187 4.86 -9.68 -2.33
CA ASN A 187 6.06 -8.89 -2.08
C ASN A 187 5.75 -7.64 -1.27
N THR A 188 6.75 -7.11 -0.59
CA THR A 188 6.66 -5.81 0.07
C THR A 188 7.46 -4.75 -0.68
N ILE A 189 6.97 -3.53 -0.56
CA ILE A 189 7.75 -2.32 -0.79
C ILE A 189 7.93 -1.66 0.56
N SER A 190 9.14 -1.23 0.90
CA SER A 190 9.50 -0.49 2.11
C SER A 190 9.84 0.95 1.75
N PRO A 191 8.85 1.87 1.77
CA PRO A 191 9.10 3.27 1.49
C PRO A 191 9.95 3.93 2.58
N GLY A 192 10.80 4.88 2.20
CA GLY A 192 11.29 5.92 3.08
C GLY A 192 10.23 7.00 3.31
N LEU A 193 10.65 8.23 3.62
CA LEU A 193 9.72 9.34 3.78
C LEU A 193 9.20 9.83 2.41
N ILE A 194 7.93 9.56 2.16
CA ILE A 194 7.20 9.96 0.95
C ILE A 194 6.33 11.17 1.28
N VAL A 195 6.32 12.18 0.42
CA VAL A 195 5.47 13.37 0.58
C VAL A 195 4.02 13.01 0.24
N THR A 196 3.20 12.91 1.27
CA THR A 196 1.76 12.58 1.18
C THR A 196 0.94 13.53 2.05
N GLY A 197 -0.38 13.45 1.99
CA GLY A 197 -1.24 14.19 2.91
C GLY A 197 -0.96 13.85 4.38
N ALA A 198 -0.64 12.59 4.68
CA ALA A 198 -0.33 12.15 6.04
C ALA A 198 1.03 12.64 6.56
N THR A 199 2.03 12.79 5.69
CA THR A 199 3.39 13.17 6.09
C THR A 199 3.65 14.69 6.03
N ARG A 200 2.84 15.45 5.30
CA ARG A 200 3.00 16.92 5.21
C ARG A 200 3.04 17.62 6.57
N PRO A 201 2.11 17.34 7.52
CA PRO A 201 2.13 18.02 8.81
C PRO A 201 3.43 17.80 9.59
N VAL A 202 3.99 16.59 9.56
CA VAL A 202 5.23 16.29 10.28
C VAL A 202 6.46 16.91 9.58
N LEU A 203 6.40 17.12 8.26
CA LEU A 203 7.47 17.82 7.52
C LEU A 203 7.54 19.32 7.84
N GLU A 204 6.49 19.90 8.41
CA GLU A 204 6.44 21.29 8.87
C GLU A 204 7.01 21.47 10.29
N VAL A 205 7.23 20.36 11.02
CA VAL A 205 7.87 20.40 12.35
C VAL A 205 9.32 20.87 12.19
N PRO A 206 9.75 21.92 12.93
CA PRO A 206 11.11 22.46 12.83
C PRO A 206 12.17 21.38 13.00
N GLY A 207 13.14 21.32 12.10
CA GLY A 207 14.25 20.36 12.11
C GLY A 207 13.93 18.95 11.66
N PHE A 208 12.66 18.53 11.59
CA PHE A 208 12.30 17.14 11.19
C PHE A 208 12.71 16.84 9.74
N LYS A 209 12.36 17.73 8.81
CA LYS A 209 12.72 17.56 7.40
C LYS A 209 14.24 17.50 7.20
N GLU A 210 14.99 18.36 7.86
CA GLU A 210 16.44 18.37 7.80
C GLU A 210 17.04 17.06 8.35
N ASN A 211 16.52 16.58 9.47
CA ASN A 211 16.93 15.32 10.09
C ASN A 211 16.73 14.12 9.14
N VAL A 212 15.59 14.09 8.46
CA VAL A 212 15.32 13.07 7.44
C VAL A 212 16.28 13.21 6.26
N MET A 213 16.41 14.42 5.70
CA MET A 213 17.27 14.68 4.53
C MET A 213 18.73 14.31 4.78
N ASN A 214 19.23 14.46 6.01
CA ASN A 214 20.58 14.09 6.38
C ASN A 214 20.83 12.57 6.28
N LYS A 215 19.78 11.76 6.48
CA LYS A 215 19.83 10.29 6.37
C LYS A 215 19.60 9.76 4.96
N LEU A 216 19.31 10.61 3.98
CA LEU A 216 19.10 10.19 2.60
C LEU A 216 20.39 10.29 1.79
N MET A 217 20.72 9.24 1.03
CA MET A 217 21.77 9.30 0.01
C MET A 217 21.32 10.18 -1.15
N LEU A 218 20.10 9.96 -1.65
CA LEU A 218 19.46 10.81 -2.64
C LEU A 218 18.86 12.03 -1.92
N LYS A 219 19.41 13.22 -2.14
CA LYS A 219 19.08 14.45 -1.41
C LYS A 219 17.74 15.07 -1.82
N ARG A 220 16.69 14.25 -1.84
CA ARG A 220 15.30 14.65 -2.01
C ARG A 220 14.34 13.74 -1.25
N LEU A 221 13.18 14.24 -0.89
CA LEU A 221 12.09 13.40 -0.36
C LEU A 221 11.47 12.58 -1.50
N GLY A 222 10.96 11.39 -1.16
CA GLY A 222 10.24 10.54 -2.09
C GLY A 222 8.87 11.12 -2.46
N GLN A 223 8.38 10.76 -3.64
CA GLN A 223 7.04 11.07 -4.12
C GLN A 223 6.23 9.77 -4.29
N PRO A 224 4.89 9.82 -4.29
CA PRO A 224 4.07 8.65 -4.53
C PRO A 224 4.42 7.89 -5.81
N GLU A 225 4.85 8.61 -6.85
CA GLU A 225 5.27 8.03 -8.13
C GLU A 225 6.52 7.16 -8.02
N ASP A 226 7.48 7.51 -7.14
CA ASP A 226 8.68 6.69 -6.90
C ASP A 226 8.29 5.28 -6.44
N ILE A 227 7.23 5.19 -5.64
CA ILE A 227 6.69 3.93 -5.12
C ILE A 227 5.83 3.22 -6.18
N ALA A 228 4.99 3.98 -6.91
CA ALA A 228 4.07 3.43 -7.89
C ALA A 228 4.79 2.75 -9.07
N TRP A 229 6.00 3.19 -9.44
CA TRP A 229 6.81 2.51 -10.44
C TRP A 229 7.25 1.10 -10.00
N CYS A 230 7.71 0.96 -8.76
CA CYS A 230 8.05 -0.35 -8.21
C CYS A 230 6.80 -1.25 -8.09
N ALA A 231 5.68 -0.69 -7.62
CA ALA A 231 4.41 -1.40 -7.55
C ALA A 231 3.94 -1.86 -8.94
N THR A 232 4.12 -1.04 -10.00
CA THR A 232 3.79 -1.41 -11.38
C THR A 232 4.64 -2.58 -11.87
N TYR A 233 5.95 -2.59 -11.57
CA TYR A 233 6.82 -3.72 -11.86
C TYR A 233 6.33 -5.00 -11.16
N LEU A 234 6.05 -4.93 -9.86
CA LEU A 234 5.59 -6.08 -9.07
C LEU A 234 4.19 -6.58 -9.51
N ALA A 235 3.35 -5.70 -10.01
CA ALA A 235 2.03 -6.03 -10.56
C ALA A 235 2.10 -6.71 -11.93
N SER A 236 3.16 -6.48 -12.69
CA SER A 236 3.32 -6.95 -14.07
C SER A 236 3.90 -8.37 -14.15
N ASP A 237 3.82 -8.97 -15.34
CA ASP A 237 4.43 -10.27 -15.61
C ASP A 237 5.97 -10.21 -15.67
N GLU A 238 6.55 -9.02 -15.74
CA GLU A 238 8.02 -8.80 -15.67
C GLU A 238 8.60 -9.28 -14.34
N SER A 239 7.81 -9.30 -13.27
CA SER A 239 8.19 -9.78 -11.93
C SER A 239 7.77 -11.23 -11.65
N SER A 240 7.52 -12.04 -12.71
CA SER A 240 7.03 -13.43 -12.58
C SER A 240 7.95 -14.35 -11.75
N TRP A 241 9.22 -13.99 -11.56
CA TRP A 241 10.18 -14.72 -10.72
C TRP A 241 10.50 -14.03 -9.40
N VAL A 242 9.61 -13.12 -8.94
CA VAL A 242 9.80 -12.31 -7.72
C VAL A 242 8.66 -12.57 -6.75
N THR A 243 8.96 -13.23 -5.63
CA THR A 243 8.02 -13.46 -4.53
C THR A 243 8.77 -13.53 -3.19
N GLY A 244 8.14 -13.12 -2.09
CA GLY A 244 8.73 -13.08 -0.75
C GLY A 244 9.81 -12.00 -0.58
N ALA A 245 9.99 -11.14 -1.57
CA ALA A 245 11.01 -10.09 -1.57
C ALA A 245 10.48 -8.80 -0.92
N ASP A 246 11.44 -7.99 -0.43
CA ASP A 246 11.19 -6.60 -0.03
C ASP A 246 12.01 -5.64 -0.89
N PHE A 247 11.39 -4.55 -1.29
CA PHE A 247 11.97 -3.51 -2.12
C PHE A 247 12.07 -2.21 -1.34
N SER A 248 13.24 -1.89 -0.80
CA SER A 248 13.50 -0.60 -0.17
C SER A 248 13.51 0.51 -1.21
N ILE A 249 12.49 1.38 -1.17
CA ILE A 249 12.38 2.57 -2.03
C ILE A 249 12.42 3.80 -1.10
N ASP A 250 13.58 4.10 -0.58
CA ASP A 250 13.80 4.96 0.57
C ASP A 250 14.89 6.03 0.39
N GLY A 251 15.40 6.20 -0.83
CA GLY A 251 16.48 7.15 -1.12
C GLY A 251 17.81 6.78 -0.47
N GLY A 252 18.00 5.50 -0.07
CA GLY A 252 19.20 4.99 0.58
C GLY A 252 19.19 5.16 2.10
N ALA A 253 18.06 5.48 2.72
CA ALA A 253 17.96 5.74 4.16
C ALA A 253 18.33 4.52 5.03
N THR A 254 18.07 3.30 4.56
CA THR A 254 18.36 2.05 5.29
C THR A 254 19.69 1.40 4.89
N ALA A 255 20.42 1.98 3.96
CA ALA A 255 21.67 1.43 3.43
C ALA A 255 22.93 2.14 3.97
N MET A 256 22.76 3.07 4.94
CA MET A 256 23.86 3.77 5.63
C MET A 256 23.94 3.35 7.09
#